data_7105d4ce7ea9e113f357140d1b12642f
#
_entry.id   7105d4ce7ea9e113f357140d1b12642f
#
_cell.length_a   1.000
_cell.length_b   1.000
_cell.length_c   1.000
_cell.angle_alpha   90.00
_cell.angle_beta   90.00
_cell.angle_gamma   90.00
#
_symmetry.space_group_name_H-M   'P 1'
#
loop_
_entity.id
_entity.type
_entity.pdbx_description
1 polymer ?
#
loop_
_entity_poly.entity_id
_entity_poly.type
_entity_poly.pdbx_seq_one_letter_code
_entity_poly.pdbx_strand_id
1 'polypeptide(L)'
;VTESARFAPLCTDPAYRRIAQIITGRITDRTLPEGQALPTELELAEQFGVTRSTVREALRELESRGLVARRRGTKRLTVARPTTAEVAAHVSNALVLHDVTVLEVWEALTLLVPPTASLAAGRRTAEDLKQLQAAADAFAASGSTPRMVEAVGRFFEALEGTAANRALVLAHRPLLPLLATSLELMLDRVPQARSRISLAQRRIIEAVSAGDAAGAEEWMGKHIRDFRRGFEVAKIELSTRVGIAAAPLPGAFQPDG
;
A
#
# COMPACT_ATOMS: atom_id res chain seq x y z
N VAL A 1 32.43 51.53 16.66
CA VAL A 1 31.67 50.54 15.83
C VAL A 1 31.01 49.59 16.82
N THR A 2 29.71 49.80 17.04
CA THR A 2 28.90 49.06 18.02
C THR A 2 28.59 47.67 17.40
N GLU A 3 29.16 46.63 18.03
CA GLU A 3 28.88 45.24 17.70
C GLU A 3 27.40 44.94 18.02
N SER A 4 26.58 44.75 16.98
CA SER A 4 25.16 44.42 17.10
C SER A 4 25.03 43.06 17.76
N ALA A 5 24.48 43.02 18.96
CA ALA A 5 24.20 41.80 19.69
C ALA A 5 23.25 40.90 18.88
N ARG A 6 23.76 39.80 18.30
CA ARG A 6 22.95 38.79 17.60
C ARG A 6 22.39 37.83 18.66
N PHE A 7 21.09 37.84 18.83
CA PHE A 7 20.40 36.85 19.65
C PHE A 7 20.22 35.54 18.83
N ALA A 8 20.52 34.42 19.48
CA ALA A 8 20.23 33.09 18.84
C ALA A 8 18.72 32.85 18.80
N PRO A 9 18.19 32.28 17.70
CA PRO A 9 16.77 31.92 17.64
C PRO A 9 16.44 30.89 18.72
N LEU A 10 15.32 31.07 19.42
CA LEU A 10 14.81 30.07 20.34
C LEU A 10 14.38 28.82 19.53
N CYS A 11 15.03 27.68 19.75
CA CYS A 11 14.59 26.37 19.22
C CYS A 11 13.36 25.88 20.01
N THR A 12 12.21 26.47 19.75
CA THR A 12 10.94 26.01 20.30
C THR A 12 10.18 25.36 19.15
N ASP A 13 9.70 24.14 19.31
CA ASP A 13 8.83 23.48 18.32
C ASP A 13 7.66 24.42 17.98
N PRO A 14 7.41 24.69 16.68
CA PRO A 14 6.33 25.58 16.27
C PRO A 14 4.99 25.13 16.86
N ALA A 15 4.18 26.09 17.31
CA ALA A 15 2.92 25.81 17.99
C ALA A 15 1.99 24.86 17.17
N TYR A 16 2.00 24.99 15.84
CA TYR A 16 1.20 24.13 14.97
C TYR A 16 1.61 22.65 15.05
N ARG A 17 2.92 22.34 15.17
CA ARG A 17 3.39 20.95 15.35
C ARG A 17 2.94 20.36 16.67
N ARG A 18 3.01 21.13 17.74
CA ARG A 18 2.52 20.70 19.06
C ARG A 18 1.02 20.41 19.04
N ILE A 19 0.22 21.23 18.36
CA ILE A 19 -1.21 21.00 18.15
C ILE A 19 -1.44 19.71 17.34
N ALA A 20 -0.72 19.55 16.23
CA ALA A 20 -0.82 18.34 15.42
C ALA A 20 -0.44 17.07 16.22
N GLN A 21 0.60 17.12 17.05
CA GLN A 21 1.00 16.03 17.95
C GLN A 21 -0.09 15.70 18.99
N ILE A 22 -0.68 16.72 19.64
CA ILE A 22 -1.75 16.51 20.61
C ILE A 22 -2.97 15.83 19.97
N ILE A 23 -3.38 16.31 18.79
CA ILE A 23 -4.51 15.72 18.06
C ILE A 23 -4.15 14.30 17.61
N THR A 24 -2.94 14.07 17.08
CA THR A 24 -2.45 12.73 16.71
C THR A 24 -2.50 11.79 17.90
N GLY A 25 -2.04 12.20 19.07
CA GLY A 25 -2.11 11.42 20.31
C GLY A 25 -3.55 10.99 20.61
N ARG A 26 -4.50 11.92 20.59
CA ARG A 26 -5.93 11.63 20.83
C ARG A 26 -6.57 10.72 19.78
N ILE A 27 -6.09 10.73 18.53
CA ILE A 27 -6.51 9.80 17.50
C ILE A 27 -5.93 8.41 17.77
N THR A 28 -4.65 8.34 18.16
CA THR A 28 -3.93 7.08 18.42
C THR A 28 -4.47 6.36 19.66
N ASP A 29 -4.77 7.09 20.73
CA ASP A 29 -5.36 6.57 21.97
C ASP A 29 -6.88 6.36 21.87
N ARG A 30 -7.47 6.71 20.72
CA ARG A 30 -8.90 6.58 20.39
C ARG A 30 -9.85 7.47 21.21
N THR A 31 -9.34 8.48 21.90
CA THR A 31 -10.20 9.51 22.53
C THR A 31 -10.86 10.40 21.47
N LEU A 32 -10.28 10.44 20.25
CA LEU A 32 -10.90 10.95 19.04
C LEU A 32 -11.07 9.76 18.05
N PRO A 33 -12.21 9.07 18.05
CA PRO A 33 -12.42 7.92 17.18
C PRO A 33 -12.59 8.30 15.72
N GLU A 34 -12.34 7.33 14.82
CA GLU A 34 -12.57 7.48 13.38
C GLU A 34 -13.99 7.93 13.07
N GLY A 35 -14.13 8.86 12.14
CA GLY A 35 -15.41 9.45 11.74
C GLY A 35 -15.88 10.62 12.64
N GLN A 36 -15.25 10.86 13.79
CA GLN A 36 -15.59 11.99 14.63
C GLN A 36 -15.20 13.31 13.96
N ALA A 37 -16.12 14.27 13.95
CA ALA A 37 -15.84 15.60 13.46
C ALA A 37 -14.95 16.36 14.46
N LEU A 38 -13.90 17.00 13.96
CA LEU A 38 -13.09 17.91 14.76
C LEU A 38 -13.85 19.21 15.04
N PRO A 39 -13.55 19.90 16.15
CA PRO A 39 -13.99 21.27 16.36
C PRO A 39 -13.56 22.17 15.19
N THR A 40 -14.23 23.28 15.01
CA THR A 40 -13.91 24.27 13.96
C THR A 40 -12.52 24.90 14.22
N GLU A 41 -11.92 25.50 13.20
CA GLU A 41 -10.66 26.25 13.35
C GLU A 41 -10.74 27.33 14.43
N LEU A 42 -11.92 27.94 14.61
CA LEU A 42 -12.14 28.96 15.64
C LEU A 42 -12.15 28.34 17.04
N GLU A 43 -12.97 27.29 17.23
CA GLU A 43 -13.06 26.58 18.51
C GLU A 43 -11.71 25.99 18.94
N LEU A 44 -10.93 25.45 18.00
CA LEU A 44 -9.58 24.95 18.28
C LEU A 44 -8.60 26.08 18.62
N ALA A 45 -8.71 27.23 17.94
CA ALA A 45 -7.88 28.40 18.25
C ALA A 45 -8.13 28.92 19.68
N GLU A 46 -9.38 28.95 20.10
CA GLU A 46 -9.77 29.31 21.47
C GLU A 46 -9.26 28.27 22.49
N GLN A 47 -9.47 26.97 22.23
CA GLN A 47 -9.04 25.89 23.13
C GLN A 47 -7.51 25.83 23.32
N PHE A 48 -6.75 26.08 22.27
CA PHE A 48 -5.27 26.03 22.32
C PHE A 48 -4.64 27.40 22.66
N GLY A 49 -5.41 28.47 22.71
CA GLY A 49 -4.89 29.83 22.98
C GLY A 49 -3.95 30.33 21.89
N VAL A 50 -4.23 30.03 20.62
CA VAL A 50 -3.40 30.36 19.45
C VAL A 50 -4.22 31.05 18.35
N THR A 51 -3.52 31.52 17.31
CA THR A 51 -4.20 32.11 16.15
C THR A 51 -4.86 31.04 15.26
N ARG A 52 -5.92 31.42 14.53
CA ARG A 52 -6.57 30.53 13.55
C ARG A 52 -5.62 30.06 12.43
N SER A 53 -4.63 30.89 12.06
CA SER A 53 -3.62 30.51 11.08
C SER A 53 -2.75 29.34 11.57
N THR A 54 -2.36 29.35 12.86
CA THR A 54 -1.58 28.29 13.49
C THR A 54 -2.37 26.97 13.53
N VAL A 55 -3.67 27.04 13.87
CA VAL A 55 -4.56 25.87 13.83
C VAL A 55 -4.70 25.33 12.42
N ARG A 56 -4.89 26.20 11.43
CA ARG A 56 -5.03 25.79 10.02
C ARG A 56 -3.78 25.06 9.52
N GLU A 57 -2.63 25.51 9.94
CA GLU A 57 -1.35 24.86 9.60
C GLU A 57 -1.24 23.47 10.23
N ALA A 58 -1.62 23.33 11.51
CA ALA A 58 -1.70 22.04 12.18
C ALA A 58 -2.69 21.07 11.50
N LEU A 59 -3.88 21.56 11.11
CA LEU A 59 -4.89 20.76 10.43
C LEU A 59 -4.43 20.33 9.04
N ARG A 60 -3.73 21.18 8.28
CA ARG A 60 -3.11 20.82 6.99
C ARG A 60 -2.07 19.72 7.16
N GLU A 61 -1.25 19.78 8.20
CA GLU A 61 -0.28 18.72 8.50
C GLU A 61 -0.98 17.40 8.81
N LEU A 62 -2.05 17.41 9.60
CA LEU A 62 -2.85 16.21 9.88
C LEU A 62 -3.55 15.67 8.62
N GLU A 63 -4.06 16.54 7.76
CA GLU A 63 -4.69 16.19 6.49
C GLU A 63 -3.66 15.56 5.52
N SER A 64 -2.46 16.10 5.44
CA SER A 64 -1.36 15.55 4.63
C SER A 64 -0.88 14.17 5.11
N ARG A 65 -1.05 13.88 6.40
CA ARG A 65 -0.75 12.56 6.99
C ARG A 65 -1.93 11.58 6.88
N GLY A 66 -3.07 12.01 6.33
CA GLY A 66 -4.28 11.19 6.22
C GLY A 66 -4.98 10.89 7.57
N LEU A 67 -4.64 11.63 8.64
CA LEU A 67 -5.24 11.46 9.97
C LEU A 67 -6.59 12.17 10.09
N VAL A 68 -6.82 13.15 9.25
CA VAL A 68 -8.10 13.85 9.11
C VAL A 68 -8.41 14.06 7.64
N ALA A 69 -9.69 14.07 7.28
CA ALA A 69 -10.16 14.29 5.93
C ALA A 69 -11.45 15.12 5.91
N ARG A 70 -11.70 15.79 4.78
CA ARG A 70 -12.98 16.47 4.55
C ARG A 70 -14.01 15.49 4.00
N ARG A 71 -15.12 15.34 4.70
CA ARG A 71 -16.23 14.55 4.19
C ARG A 71 -16.96 15.32 3.08
N ARG A 72 -17.30 14.64 1.98
CA ARG A 72 -18.09 15.25 0.89
C ARG A 72 -19.33 15.96 1.45
N GLY A 73 -19.53 17.22 1.07
CA GLY A 73 -20.67 18.04 1.49
C GLY A 73 -20.52 18.75 2.84
N THR A 74 -19.39 18.62 3.55
CA THR A 74 -19.15 19.34 4.80
C THR A 74 -17.84 20.11 4.75
N LYS A 75 -17.82 21.30 5.41
CA LYS A 75 -16.58 22.07 5.61
C LYS A 75 -15.75 21.58 6.81
N ARG A 76 -16.30 20.65 7.62
CA ARG A 76 -15.62 20.12 8.80
C ARG A 76 -14.67 18.99 8.46
N LEU A 77 -13.51 19.01 9.09
CA LEU A 77 -12.59 17.87 9.08
C LEU A 77 -13.10 16.80 10.05
N THR A 78 -13.00 15.57 9.66
CA THR A 78 -13.32 14.38 10.46
C THR A 78 -12.05 13.55 10.62
N VAL A 79 -11.93 12.86 11.75
CA VAL A 79 -10.88 11.87 11.96
C VAL A 79 -10.98 10.80 10.89
N ALA A 80 -9.89 10.56 10.18
CA ALA A 80 -9.75 9.56 9.14
C ALA A 80 -8.65 8.56 9.50
N ARG A 81 -8.70 7.42 8.84
CA ARG A 81 -7.59 6.46 8.87
C ARG A 81 -7.05 6.36 7.47
N PRO A 82 -5.73 6.52 7.26
CA PRO A 82 -5.14 6.26 5.97
C PRO A 82 -5.51 4.85 5.50
N THR A 83 -5.97 4.73 4.28
CA THR A 83 -6.24 3.43 3.68
C THR A 83 -4.93 2.67 3.45
N THR A 84 -4.99 1.34 3.38
CA THR A 84 -3.81 0.52 3.05
C THR A 84 -3.20 0.94 1.71
N ALA A 85 -4.02 1.34 0.74
CA ALA A 85 -3.55 1.80 -0.57
C ALA A 85 -2.79 3.14 -0.48
N GLU A 86 -3.26 4.12 0.30
CA GLU A 86 -2.56 5.39 0.52
C GLU A 86 -1.23 5.18 1.21
N VAL A 87 -1.19 4.35 2.27
CA VAL A 87 0.07 4.00 2.96
C VAL A 87 1.03 3.31 1.99
N ALA A 88 0.54 2.32 1.23
CA ALA A 88 1.34 1.61 0.24
C ALA A 88 1.92 2.55 -0.81
N ALA A 89 1.15 3.49 -1.35
CA ALA A 89 1.61 4.45 -2.33
C ALA A 89 2.74 5.34 -1.78
N HIS A 90 2.61 5.84 -0.55
CA HIS A 90 3.67 6.64 0.09
C HIS A 90 4.96 5.85 0.28
N VAL A 91 4.87 4.58 0.75
CA VAL A 91 6.05 3.72 0.93
C VAL A 91 6.66 3.34 -0.41
N SER A 92 5.86 3.00 -1.43
CA SER A 92 6.36 2.71 -2.78
C SER A 92 7.13 3.90 -3.36
N ASN A 93 6.59 5.13 -3.22
CA ASN A 93 7.28 6.35 -3.64
C ASN A 93 8.63 6.52 -2.92
N ALA A 94 8.65 6.29 -1.61
CA ALA A 94 9.89 6.38 -0.84
C ALA A 94 10.93 5.36 -1.33
N LEU A 95 10.53 4.11 -1.58
CA LEU A 95 11.42 3.06 -2.09
C LEU A 95 12.03 3.42 -3.46
N VAL A 96 11.24 4.02 -4.36
CA VAL A 96 11.75 4.53 -5.65
C VAL A 96 12.79 5.63 -5.44
N LEU A 97 12.51 6.59 -4.53
CA LEU A 97 13.44 7.69 -4.23
C LEU A 97 14.73 7.21 -3.54
N HIS A 98 14.71 6.04 -2.91
CA HIS A 98 15.89 5.38 -2.34
C HIS A 98 16.60 4.44 -3.31
N ASP A 99 16.27 4.51 -4.60
CA ASP A 99 16.94 3.73 -5.66
C ASP A 99 16.89 2.21 -5.45
N VAL A 100 15.84 1.71 -4.79
CA VAL A 100 15.67 0.27 -4.52
C VAL A 100 15.63 -0.51 -5.83
N THR A 101 16.24 -1.68 -5.86
CA THR A 101 16.35 -2.53 -7.05
C THR A 101 15.25 -3.59 -7.11
N VAL A 102 15.06 -4.16 -8.31
CA VAL A 102 14.16 -5.32 -8.52
C VAL A 102 14.56 -6.49 -7.64
N LEU A 103 15.86 -6.72 -7.43
CA LEU A 103 16.37 -7.78 -6.57
C LEU A 103 15.95 -7.58 -5.11
N GLU A 104 16.18 -6.39 -4.55
CA GLU A 104 15.82 -6.09 -3.15
C GLU A 104 14.31 -6.23 -2.90
N VAL A 105 13.48 -5.77 -3.84
CA VAL A 105 12.02 -5.97 -3.75
C VAL A 105 11.66 -7.45 -3.79
N TRP A 106 12.27 -8.23 -4.71
CA TRP A 106 12.04 -9.66 -4.81
C TRP A 106 12.48 -10.40 -3.53
N GLU A 107 13.64 -10.07 -2.96
CA GLU A 107 14.12 -10.65 -1.70
C GLU A 107 13.14 -10.40 -0.56
N ALA A 108 12.65 -9.17 -0.41
CA ALA A 108 11.66 -8.83 0.59
C ALA A 108 10.33 -9.62 0.41
N LEU A 109 9.83 -9.73 -0.83
CA LEU A 109 8.63 -10.51 -1.12
C LEU A 109 8.82 -12.01 -0.82
N THR A 110 10.02 -12.56 -1.06
CA THR A 110 10.36 -13.96 -0.75
C THR A 110 10.22 -14.28 0.74
N LEU A 111 10.48 -13.29 1.61
CA LEU A 111 10.37 -13.44 3.06
C LEU A 111 8.95 -13.17 3.59
N LEU A 112 8.20 -12.25 2.97
CA LEU A 112 6.93 -11.76 3.52
C LEU A 112 5.70 -12.47 2.96
N VAL A 113 5.72 -12.87 1.69
CA VAL A 113 4.51 -13.36 1.02
C VAL A 113 4.18 -14.83 1.30
N PRO A 114 5.15 -15.77 1.35
CA PRO A 114 4.84 -17.17 1.64
C PRO A 114 4.14 -17.39 2.99
N PRO A 115 4.57 -16.78 4.10
CA PRO A 115 3.85 -16.87 5.38
C PRO A 115 2.43 -16.30 5.33
N THR A 116 2.17 -15.32 4.44
CA THR A 116 0.82 -14.79 4.23
C THR A 116 -0.13 -15.85 3.65
N ALA A 117 0.35 -16.68 2.72
CA ALA A 117 -0.43 -17.80 2.18
C ALA A 117 -0.70 -18.88 3.23
N SER A 118 0.28 -19.17 4.09
CA SER A 118 0.13 -20.06 5.23
C SER A 118 -0.99 -19.60 6.18
N LEU A 119 -1.00 -18.31 6.54
CA LEU A 119 -2.06 -17.72 7.37
C LEU A 119 -3.42 -17.75 6.67
N ALA A 120 -3.48 -17.51 5.37
CA ALA A 120 -4.70 -17.58 4.60
C ALA A 120 -5.32 -18.98 4.67
N ALA A 121 -4.53 -20.03 4.56
CA ALA A 121 -5.01 -21.41 4.67
C ALA A 121 -5.67 -21.70 6.02
N GLY A 122 -5.18 -21.10 7.12
CA GLY A 122 -5.76 -21.26 8.45
C GLY A 122 -7.00 -20.41 8.73
N ARG A 123 -7.27 -19.36 7.91
CA ARG A 123 -8.28 -18.34 8.20
C ARG A 123 -9.36 -18.21 7.13
N ARG A 124 -9.20 -18.87 5.98
CA ARG A 124 -10.09 -18.75 4.83
C ARG A 124 -11.56 -18.97 5.17
N THR A 125 -12.41 -18.19 4.54
CA THR A 125 -13.86 -18.40 4.46
C THR A 125 -14.25 -18.87 3.06
N ALA A 126 -15.49 -19.33 2.89
CA ALA A 126 -16.00 -19.70 1.56
C ALA A 126 -16.04 -18.50 0.61
N GLU A 127 -16.25 -17.29 1.12
CA GLU A 127 -16.24 -16.07 0.30
C GLU A 127 -14.83 -15.67 -0.14
N ASP A 128 -13.83 -15.80 0.73
CA ASP A 128 -12.43 -15.58 0.38
C ASP A 128 -11.97 -16.50 -0.76
N LEU A 129 -12.35 -17.78 -0.70
CA LEU A 129 -12.03 -18.74 -1.76
C LEU A 129 -12.65 -18.36 -3.12
N LYS A 130 -13.86 -17.81 -3.12
CA LYS A 130 -14.48 -17.29 -4.35
C LYS A 130 -13.71 -16.11 -4.91
N GLN A 131 -13.25 -15.20 -4.07
CA GLN A 131 -12.46 -14.03 -4.49
C GLN A 131 -11.11 -14.45 -5.05
N LEU A 132 -10.42 -15.39 -4.41
CA LEU A 132 -9.17 -15.96 -4.91
C LEU A 132 -9.37 -16.64 -6.28
N GLN A 133 -10.41 -17.45 -6.41
CA GLN A 133 -10.73 -18.13 -7.68
C GLN A 133 -11.06 -17.12 -8.77
N ALA A 134 -11.90 -16.12 -8.48
CA ALA A 134 -12.26 -15.08 -9.45
C ALA A 134 -11.03 -14.29 -9.95
N ALA A 135 -10.06 -14.02 -9.08
CA ALA A 135 -8.82 -13.35 -9.47
C ALA A 135 -7.95 -14.23 -10.38
N ALA A 136 -7.84 -15.53 -10.07
CA ALA A 136 -7.11 -16.49 -10.90
C ALA A 136 -7.78 -16.71 -12.27
N ASP A 137 -9.11 -16.79 -12.30
CA ASP A 137 -9.89 -16.93 -13.54
C ASP A 137 -9.76 -15.67 -14.42
N ALA A 138 -9.77 -14.48 -13.80
CA ALA A 138 -9.53 -13.22 -14.50
C ALA A 138 -8.14 -13.17 -15.15
N PHE A 139 -7.10 -13.68 -14.45
CA PHE A 139 -5.77 -13.83 -15.05
C PHE A 139 -5.78 -14.79 -16.23
N ALA A 140 -6.37 -15.96 -16.06
CA ALA A 140 -6.44 -17.00 -17.09
C ALA A 140 -7.23 -16.55 -18.34
N ALA A 141 -8.29 -15.75 -18.16
CA ALA A 141 -9.12 -15.22 -19.24
C ALA A 141 -8.55 -13.96 -19.91
N SER A 142 -7.52 -13.32 -19.31
CA SER A 142 -6.98 -12.05 -19.81
C SER A 142 -6.37 -12.18 -21.19
N GLY A 143 -6.75 -11.27 -22.10
CA GLY A 143 -6.24 -11.19 -23.48
C GLY A 143 -5.09 -10.21 -23.68
N SER A 144 -4.67 -9.44 -22.64
CA SER A 144 -3.61 -8.47 -22.74
C SER A 144 -2.75 -8.45 -21.50
N THR A 145 -1.46 -8.14 -21.66
CA THR A 145 -0.47 -8.09 -20.58
C THR A 145 -0.85 -7.15 -19.45
N PRO A 146 -1.31 -5.90 -19.68
CA PRO A 146 -1.72 -5.01 -18.59
C PRO A 146 -2.85 -5.61 -17.73
N ARG A 147 -3.85 -6.25 -18.36
CA ARG A 147 -4.93 -6.93 -17.62
C ARG A 147 -4.43 -8.15 -16.84
N MET A 148 -3.43 -8.86 -17.35
CA MET A 148 -2.78 -9.95 -16.61
C MET A 148 -2.08 -9.43 -15.35
N VAL A 149 -1.31 -8.34 -15.47
CA VAL A 149 -0.62 -7.72 -14.32
C VAL A 149 -1.63 -7.24 -13.28
N GLU A 150 -2.72 -6.60 -13.70
CA GLU A 150 -3.79 -6.21 -12.79
C GLU A 150 -4.43 -7.41 -12.08
N ALA A 151 -4.66 -8.52 -12.81
CA ALA A 151 -5.23 -9.73 -12.23
C ALA A 151 -4.27 -10.42 -11.24
N VAL A 152 -2.96 -10.38 -11.48
CA VAL A 152 -1.94 -10.81 -10.50
C VAL A 152 -2.05 -9.96 -9.23
N GLY A 153 -2.14 -8.64 -9.36
CA GLY A 153 -2.33 -7.75 -8.22
C GLY A 153 -3.58 -8.11 -7.40
N ARG A 154 -4.73 -8.33 -8.07
CA ARG A 154 -5.98 -8.74 -7.42
C ARG A 154 -5.87 -10.09 -6.71
N PHE A 155 -5.10 -11.04 -7.25
CA PHE A 155 -4.86 -12.32 -6.59
C PHE A 155 -4.12 -12.14 -5.26
N PHE A 156 -3.08 -11.33 -5.23
CA PHE A 156 -2.37 -11.01 -3.99
C PHE A 156 -3.27 -10.25 -3.00
N GLU A 157 -4.08 -9.29 -3.46
CA GLU A 157 -5.04 -8.57 -2.62
C GLU A 157 -6.08 -9.51 -1.98
N ALA A 158 -6.62 -10.47 -2.73
CA ALA A 158 -7.55 -11.47 -2.22
C ALA A 158 -6.86 -12.37 -1.17
N LEU A 159 -5.62 -12.80 -1.43
CA LEU A 159 -4.85 -13.59 -0.48
C LEU A 159 -4.55 -12.84 0.83
N GLU A 160 -4.21 -11.55 0.73
CA GLU A 160 -4.02 -10.63 1.85
C GLU A 160 -5.29 -10.52 2.71
N GLY A 161 -6.43 -10.33 2.05
CA GLY A 161 -7.74 -10.28 2.72
C GLY A 161 -8.01 -11.55 3.51
N THR A 162 -7.78 -12.71 2.88
CA THR A 162 -7.94 -14.04 3.49
C THR A 162 -7.00 -14.25 4.66
N ALA A 163 -5.75 -13.83 4.58
CA ALA A 163 -4.76 -13.94 5.66
C ALA A 163 -5.13 -13.10 6.89
N ALA A 164 -5.92 -12.04 6.72
CA ALA A 164 -6.41 -11.14 7.77
C ALA A 164 -5.31 -10.66 8.74
N ASN A 165 -4.09 -10.40 8.23
CA ASN A 165 -2.98 -9.86 8.98
C ASN A 165 -2.57 -8.49 8.43
N ARG A 166 -3.12 -7.42 9.02
CA ARG A 166 -2.90 -6.05 8.56
C ARG A 166 -1.44 -5.62 8.59
N ALA A 167 -0.64 -6.13 9.53
CA ALA A 167 0.78 -5.79 9.62
C ALA A 167 1.56 -6.34 8.43
N LEU A 168 1.34 -7.62 8.07
CA LEU A 168 1.96 -8.20 6.87
C LEU A 168 1.50 -7.49 5.60
N VAL A 169 0.19 -7.20 5.47
CA VAL A 169 -0.36 -6.47 4.33
C VAL A 169 0.33 -5.11 4.15
N LEU A 170 0.47 -4.33 5.22
CA LEU A 170 1.16 -3.03 5.18
C LEU A 170 2.65 -3.16 4.86
N ALA A 171 3.28 -4.29 5.21
CA ALA A 171 4.70 -4.52 4.95
C ALA A 171 4.99 -4.88 3.47
N HIS A 172 4.16 -5.72 2.83
CA HIS A 172 4.48 -6.20 1.48
C HIS A 172 3.66 -5.54 0.35
N ARG A 173 2.47 -4.99 0.65
CA ARG A 173 1.63 -4.32 -0.37
C ARG A 173 2.36 -3.20 -1.13
N PRO A 174 3.22 -2.36 -0.50
CA PRO A 174 4.00 -1.35 -1.21
C PRO A 174 4.97 -1.91 -2.24
N LEU A 175 5.37 -3.17 -2.11
CA LEU A 175 6.40 -3.80 -2.94
C LEU A 175 5.85 -4.32 -4.27
N LEU A 176 4.60 -4.78 -4.29
CA LEU A 176 4.00 -5.43 -5.47
C LEU A 176 3.94 -4.51 -6.71
N PRO A 177 3.49 -3.25 -6.62
CA PRO A 177 3.44 -2.35 -7.76
C PRO A 177 4.81 -2.04 -8.36
N LEU A 178 5.88 -2.13 -7.56
CA LEU A 178 7.24 -1.85 -8.00
C LEU A 178 7.78 -2.88 -8.99
N LEU A 179 7.22 -4.08 -9.01
CA LEU A 179 7.55 -5.13 -9.97
C LEU A 179 6.62 -5.17 -11.20
N ALA A 180 5.62 -4.30 -11.29
CA ALA A 180 4.62 -4.34 -12.36
C ALA A 180 5.26 -4.27 -13.76
N THR A 181 6.17 -3.32 -13.99
CA THR A 181 6.89 -3.18 -15.27
C THR A 181 7.73 -4.42 -15.60
N SER A 182 8.42 -4.99 -14.61
CA SER A 182 9.20 -6.22 -14.79
C SER A 182 8.30 -7.42 -15.10
N LEU A 183 7.12 -7.48 -14.46
CA LEU A 183 6.12 -8.51 -14.72
C LEU A 183 5.52 -8.38 -16.13
N GLU A 184 5.23 -7.17 -16.61
CA GLU A 184 4.79 -6.92 -17.98
C GLU A 184 5.82 -7.42 -18.99
N LEU A 185 7.08 -7.00 -18.86
CA LEU A 185 8.16 -7.43 -19.73
C LEU A 185 8.36 -8.95 -19.71
N MET A 186 8.23 -9.58 -18.56
CA MET A 186 8.30 -11.04 -18.44
C MET A 186 7.15 -11.73 -19.16
N LEU A 187 5.91 -11.26 -18.99
CA LEU A 187 4.73 -11.83 -19.64
C LEU A 187 4.79 -11.73 -21.17
N ASP A 188 5.36 -10.61 -21.67
CA ASP A 188 5.52 -10.38 -23.10
C ASP A 188 6.64 -11.23 -23.72
N ARG A 189 7.72 -11.48 -22.99
CA ARG A 189 8.93 -12.12 -23.52
C ARG A 189 9.05 -13.61 -23.23
N VAL A 190 8.33 -14.12 -22.21
CA VAL A 190 8.43 -15.52 -21.77
C VAL A 190 7.10 -16.25 -22.02
N PRO A 191 6.99 -17.02 -23.12
CA PRO A 191 5.72 -17.67 -23.49
C PRO A 191 5.11 -18.57 -22.39
N GLN A 192 5.98 -19.18 -21.56
CA GLN A 192 5.55 -20.09 -20.49
C GLN A 192 5.13 -19.35 -19.20
N ALA A 193 5.38 -18.03 -19.10
CA ALA A 193 5.09 -17.26 -17.87
C ALA A 193 3.62 -17.38 -17.47
N ARG A 194 2.70 -17.21 -18.44
CA ARG A 194 1.25 -17.29 -18.21
C ARG A 194 0.82 -18.64 -17.62
N SER A 195 1.25 -19.75 -18.24
CA SER A 195 0.88 -21.10 -17.77
C SER A 195 1.45 -21.42 -16.40
N ARG A 196 2.67 -20.95 -16.10
CA ARG A 196 3.33 -21.14 -14.79
C ARG A 196 2.62 -20.35 -13.69
N ILE A 197 2.26 -19.10 -13.94
CA ILE A 197 1.49 -18.28 -13.00
C ILE A 197 0.14 -18.91 -12.73
N SER A 198 -0.62 -19.30 -13.78
CA SER A 198 -1.92 -19.97 -13.62
C SER A 198 -1.82 -21.28 -12.85
N LEU A 199 -0.77 -22.08 -13.07
CA LEU A 199 -0.54 -23.30 -12.30
C LEU A 199 -0.27 -23.00 -10.82
N ALA A 200 0.60 -22.04 -10.55
CA ALA A 200 0.94 -21.67 -9.18
C ALA A 200 -0.29 -21.15 -8.42
N GLN A 201 -1.06 -20.22 -9.01
CA GLN A 201 -2.29 -19.69 -8.41
C GLN A 201 -3.28 -20.81 -8.07
N ARG A 202 -3.51 -21.75 -9.00
CA ARG A 202 -4.39 -22.91 -8.77
C ARG A 202 -3.91 -23.75 -7.60
N ARG A 203 -2.61 -24.09 -7.53
CA ARG A 203 -2.03 -24.89 -6.46
C ARG A 203 -2.10 -24.20 -5.09
N ILE A 204 -1.91 -22.87 -5.08
CA ILE A 204 -2.08 -22.07 -3.86
C ILE A 204 -3.55 -22.11 -3.41
N ILE A 205 -4.51 -21.95 -4.34
CA ILE A 205 -5.94 -22.01 -4.01
C ILE A 205 -6.32 -23.42 -3.48
N GLU A 206 -5.82 -24.49 -4.11
CA GLU A 206 -6.05 -25.87 -3.65
C GLU A 206 -5.56 -26.06 -2.22
N ALA A 207 -4.34 -25.63 -1.90
CA ALA A 207 -3.77 -25.73 -0.56
C ALA A 207 -4.53 -24.85 0.45
N VAL A 208 -4.86 -23.59 0.10
CA VAL A 208 -5.65 -22.71 0.95
C VAL A 208 -7.03 -23.32 1.20
N SER A 209 -7.71 -23.84 0.20
CA SER A 209 -9.02 -24.48 0.32
C SER A 209 -8.99 -25.69 1.24
N ALA A 210 -7.96 -26.53 1.13
CA ALA A 210 -7.76 -27.69 1.99
C ALA A 210 -7.37 -27.33 3.43
N GLY A 211 -6.96 -26.09 3.72
CA GLY A 211 -6.39 -25.69 5.00
C GLY A 211 -4.96 -26.17 5.20
N ASP A 212 -4.28 -26.55 4.13
CA ASP A 212 -2.89 -26.95 4.13
C ASP A 212 -1.97 -25.73 4.17
N ALA A 213 -1.65 -25.28 5.38
CA ALA A 213 -0.82 -24.11 5.63
C ALA A 213 0.60 -24.28 5.07
N ALA A 214 1.18 -25.48 5.22
CA ALA A 214 2.53 -25.77 4.74
C ALA A 214 2.58 -25.82 3.20
N GLY A 215 1.62 -26.48 2.57
CA GLY A 215 1.49 -26.53 1.12
C GLY A 215 1.22 -25.15 0.51
N ALA A 216 0.39 -24.32 1.15
CA ALA A 216 0.14 -22.95 0.70
C ALA A 216 1.41 -22.08 0.73
N GLU A 217 2.19 -22.18 1.82
CA GLU A 217 3.47 -21.49 1.97
C GLU A 217 4.49 -21.97 0.93
N GLU A 218 4.62 -23.28 0.77
CA GLU A 218 5.54 -23.87 -0.20
C GLU A 218 5.24 -23.45 -1.64
N TRP A 219 3.97 -23.53 -2.05
CA TRP A 219 3.56 -23.13 -3.40
C TRP A 219 3.70 -21.64 -3.64
N MET A 220 3.40 -20.80 -2.66
CA MET A 220 3.64 -19.38 -2.76
C MET A 220 5.14 -19.08 -2.87
N GLY A 221 5.98 -19.74 -2.08
CA GLY A 221 7.43 -19.62 -2.18
C GLY A 221 7.96 -20.04 -3.56
N LYS A 222 7.42 -21.12 -4.15
CA LYS A 222 7.74 -21.51 -5.54
C LYS A 222 7.31 -20.43 -6.52
N HIS A 223 6.11 -19.88 -6.34
CA HIS A 223 5.57 -18.82 -7.21
C HIS A 223 6.44 -17.56 -7.22
N ILE A 224 6.87 -17.09 -6.05
CA ILE A 224 7.77 -15.92 -5.95
C ILE A 224 9.15 -16.22 -6.55
N ARG A 225 9.70 -17.42 -6.36
CA ARG A 225 10.97 -17.82 -7.01
C ARG A 225 10.86 -17.91 -8.53
N ASP A 226 9.70 -18.35 -9.04
CA ASP A 226 9.44 -18.40 -10.47
C ASP A 226 9.40 -17.03 -11.14
N PHE A 227 8.97 -15.98 -10.44
CA PHE A 227 9.09 -14.61 -10.96
C PHE A 227 10.54 -14.23 -11.23
N ARG A 228 11.45 -14.46 -10.28
CA ARG A 228 12.88 -14.19 -10.49
C ARG A 228 13.41 -14.92 -11.70
N ARG A 229 13.14 -16.24 -11.79
CA ARG A 229 13.56 -17.02 -12.94
C ARG A 229 12.96 -16.49 -14.25
N GLY A 230 11.72 -16.06 -14.22
CA GLY A 230 11.06 -15.44 -15.37
C GLY A 230 11.73 -14.13 -15.78
N PHE A 231 12.13 -13.29 -14.81
CA PHE A 231 12.86 -12.05 -15.07
C PHE A 231 14.25 -12.35 -15.70
N GLU A 232 14.99 -13.33 -15.18
CA GLU A 232 16.26 -13.75 -15.73
C GLU A 232 16.13 -14.25 -17.20
N VAL A 233 15.11 -15.08 -17.50
CA VAL A 233 14.80 -15.54 -18.85
C VAL A 233 14.40 -14.39 -19.78
N ALA A 234 13.62 -13.42 -19.26
CA ALA A 234 13.24 -12.21 -19.98
C ALA A 234 14.41 -11.22 -20.18
N LYS A 235 15.59 -11.53 -19.66
CA LYS A 235 16.79 -10.65 -19.66
C LYS A 235 16.53 -9.32 -18.98
N ILE A 236 15.81 -9.36 -17.86
CA ILE A 236 15.61 -8.22 -16.99
C ILE A 236 16.73 -8.24 -15.95
N GLU A 237 17.54 -7.18 -15.93
CA GLU A 237 18.60 -7.04 -14.93
C GLU A 237 18.01 -6.77 -13.56
N LEU A 238 18.26 -7.66 -12.60
CA LEU A 238 17.72 -7.55 -11.24
C LEU A 238 18.31 -6.36 -10.46
N SER A 239 19.49 -5.87 -10.87
CA SER A 239 20.09 -4.63 -10.35
C SER A 239 19.41 -3.35 -10.84
N THR A 240 18.45 -3.46 -11.77
CA THR A 240 17.69 -2.29 -12.25
C THR A 240 16.87 -1.70 -11.09
N ARG A 241 16.91 -0.36 -10.97
CA ARG A 241 16.08 0.38 -10.03
C ARG A 241 14.61 0.22 -10.37
N VAL A 242 13.79 0.05 -9.34
CA VAL A 242 12.34 -0.04 -9.54
C VAL A 242 11.76 1.32 -9.92
N GLY A 243 10.70 1.30 -10.74
CA GLY A 243 9.89 2.47 -11.07
C GLY A 243 8.43 2.20 -10.73
N ILE A 244 7.68 3.24 -10.40
CA ILE A 244 6.23 3.11 -10.31
C ILE A 244 5.72 3.17 -11.74
N ALA A 245 5.14 2.07 -12.23
CA ALA A 245 4.29 2.12 -13.42
C ALA A 245 3.22 3.20 -13.15
N ALA A 246 3.08 4.16 -14.07
CA ALA A 246 2.09 5.22 -13.91
C ALA A 246 0.72 4.58 -13.68
N ALA A 247 0.29 4.51 -12.43
CA ALA A 247 -1.08 4.12 -12.12
C ALA A 247 -1.99 5.16 -12.79
N PRO A 248 -3.05 4.78 -13.49
CA PRO A 248 -4.04 5.73 -13.93
C PRO A 248 -4.53 6.47 -12.70
N LEU A 249 -4.38 7.80 -12.69
CA LEU A 249 -4.85 8.66 -11.62
C LEU A 249 -6.34 8.34 -11.40
N PRO A 250 -6.78 8.00 -10.17
CA PRO A 250 -8.19 7.79 -9.90
C PRO A 250 -8.90 9.14 -10.11
N GLY A 251 -9.67 9.25 -11.20
CA GLY A 251 -10.50 10.43 -11.44
C GLY A 251 -10.18 11.26 -12.67
N ALA A 252 -9.62 10.72 -13.74
CA ALA A 252 -9.76 11.36 -15.05
C ALA A 252 -11.25 11.32 -15.44
N PHE A 253 -11.91 12.43 -15.19
CA PHE A 253 -13.26 12.73 -15.66
C PHE A 253 -13.30 12.49 -17.19
N GLN A 254 -14.01 11.45 -17.62
CA GLN A 254 -14.43 11.35 -19.00
C GLN A 254 -15.61 12.32 -19.19
N PRO A 255 -15.54 13.31 -20.04
CA PRO A 255 -16.73 14.05 -20.44
C PRO A 255 -17.60 13.13 -21.28
N ASP A 256 -18.81 12.87 -20.78
CA ASP A 256 -19.87 12.23 -21.54
C ASP A 256 -20.09 13.03 -22.84
N GLY A 257 -19.93 12.33 -23.99
CA GLY A 257 -20.34 12.80 -25.30
C GLY A 257 -21.76 12.30 -25.63
#